data_3d27cdc801b4de8e0a84a9eae0dfc208
#
_entry.id   3d27cdc801b4de8e0a84a9eae0dfc208
#
_cell.length_a   1.000
_cell.length_b   1.000
_cell.length_c   1.000
_cell.angle_alpha   90.00
_cell.angle_beta   90.00
_cell.angle_gamma   90.00
#
_symmetry.space_group_name_H-M   'P 1'
#
loop_
_entity.id
_entity.type
_entity.pdbx_description
1 polymer ?
#
loop_
_entity_poly.entity_id
_entity_poly.type
_entity_poly.pdbx_seq_one_letter_code
_entity_poly.pdbx_strand_id
1 'polypeptide(L)'
;MTCSLMMLGTGNAAVTRCYNTCFAVRNGAQYFLTDGGGGNGILARMQQSGIPLAGIHEIFLTHTHTDHIFGVVWVVRMIAQSMNAGKYAGVLRVYGHAEGVQVLESICRATLPGKVTAHFGLDILFTPLEDGAAFEAAGMQGLAFDIGSTKARQFGYALVLPDGQRLVCLGDEPYNERNESIARGADWLLCEAFCLLADAERFKPYEKHHSTAHDAGRLAAGLGVKNLLLYHTEDATLETRRAAYAAEAASHFSGTVLVPDDGEIVDLC
;
A
#
# COMPACT_ATOMS: atom_id res chain seq x y z
N MET A 1 -4.54 21.16 -7.82
CA MET A 1 -3.78 20.61 -6.66
C MET A 1 -3.05 19.40 -7.17
N THR A 2 -1.79 19.18 -6.79
CA THR A 2 -1.02 18.01 -7.23
C THR A 2 -1.43 16.81 -6.38
N CYS A 3 -1.95 15.77 -7.02
CA CYS A 3 -2.19 14.47 -6.43
C CYS A 3 -1.24 13.46 -7.06
N SER A 4 -0.48 12.75 -6.25
CA SER A 4 0.53 11.80 -6.73
C SER A 4 0.67 10.60 -5.79
N LEU A 5 1.12 9.49 -6.35
CA LEU A 5 1.50 8.31 -5.60
C LEU A 5 3.02 8.26 -5.50
N MET A 6 3.54 8.07 -4.29
CA MET A 6 4.97 8.01 -3.98
C MET A 6 5.30 6.59 -3.54
N MET A 7 5.94 5.83 -4.42
CA MET A 7 6.34 4.45 -4.13
C MET A 7 7.55 4.43 -3.19
N LEU A 8 7.37 4.02 -1.95
CA LEU A 8 8.45 3.93 -0.96
C LEU A 8 9.17 2.59 -1.03
N GLY A 9 8.46 1.55 -1.41
CA GLY A 9 8.99 0.22 -1.63
C GLY A 9 8.10 -0.58 -2.57
N THR A 10 8.70 -1.45 -3.37
CA THR A 10 8.06 -2.15 -4.49
C THR A 10 8.17 -3.67 -4.41
N GLY A 11 8.96 -4.19 -3.46
CA GLY A 11 9.30 -5.60 -3.39
C GLY A 11 8.40 -6.44 -2.49
N ASN A 12 8.42 -7.75 -2.70
CA ASN A 12 7.74 -8.74 -1.86
C ASN A 12 8.47 -8.95 -0.51
N ALA A 13 8.00 -9.92 0.30
CA ALA A 13 8.53 -10.17 1.64
C ALA A 13 10.04 -10.49 1.69
N ALA A 14 10.58 -11.20 0.70
CA ALA A 14 11.93 -11.75 0.74
C ALA A 14 12.98 -10.91 0.02
N VAL A 15 12.63 -9.73 -0.48
CA VAL A 15 13.56 -8.87 -1.22
C VAL A 15 14.65 -8.28 -0.33
N THR A 16 15.82 -8.06 -0.92
CA THR A 16 16.99 -7.48 -0.27
C THR A 16 17.61 -6.33 -1.04
N ARG A 17 17.20 -6.14 -2.31
CA ARG A 17 17.74 -5.15 -3.25
C ARG A 17 16.81 -3.96 -3.47
N CYS A 18 15.55 -4.08 -3.07
CA CYS A 18 14.57 -3.01 -2.98
C CYS A 18 13.89 -3.06 -1.62
N TYR A 19 13.02 -2.10 -1.31
CA TYR A 19 12.27 -2.11 -0.06
C TYR A 19 10.93 -2.82 -0.23
N ASN A 20 10.40 -3.38 0.86
CA ASN A 20 9.10 -4.05 0.85
C ASN A 20 7.97 -3.07 0.50
N THR A 21 6.92 -3.59 -0.09
CA THR A 21 5.82 -2.80 -0.63
C THR A 21 5.20 -1.87 0.42
N CYS A 22 5.30 -0.59 0.14
CA CYS A 22 4.56 0.47 0.83
C CYS A 22 4.62 1.74 -0.03
N PHE A 23 3.62 2.60 0.11
CA PHE A 23 3.53 3.83 -0.68
C PHE A 23 2.67 4.87 0.03
N ALA A 24 2.75 6.11 -0.42
CA ALA A 24 1.89 7.18 0.06
C ALA A 24 1.15 7.86 -1.09
N VAL A 25 -0.15 8.11 -0.93
CA VAL A 25 -0.91 8.98 -1.82
C VAL A 25 -0.85 10.40 -1.24
N ARG A 26 -0.30 11.32 -2.01
CA ARG A 26 -0.18 12.73 -1.67
C ARG A 26 -1.37 13.52 -2.23
N ASN A 27 -1.97 14.34 -1.39
CA ASN A 27 -2.92 15.38 -1.78
C ASN A 27 -2.50 16.72 -1.17
N GLY A 28 -1.91 17.59 -1.96
CA GLY A 28 -1.33 18.84 -1.48
C GLY A 28 -0.21 18.62 -0.46
N ALA A 29 -0.43 19.00 0.80
CA ALA A 29 0.50 18.85 1.91
C ALA A 29 0.25 17.60 2.78
N GLN A 30 -0.80 16.84 2.50
CA GLN A 30 -1.21 15.66 3.25
C GLN A 30 -0.78 14.39 2.52
N TYR A 31 -0.50 13.34 3.31
CA TYR A 31 -0.03 12.04 2.81
C TYR A 31 -0.81 10.93 3.49
N PHE A 32 -1.43 10.08 2.69
CA PHE A 32 -2.07 8.85 3.13
C PHE A 32 -1.09 7.69 2.91
N LEU A 33 -0.56 7.12 3.98
CA LEU A 33 0.41 6.04 3.91
C LEU A 33 -0.29 4.68 3.86
N THR A 34 0.10 3.83 2.92
CA THR A 34 -0.33 2.42 2.85
C THR A 34 0.83 1.53 3.21
N ASP A 35 0.68 0.77 4.30
CA ASP A 35 1.68 -0.10 4.92
C ASP A 35 2.99 0.62 5.28
N GLY A 36 3.97 -0.10 5.76
CA GLY A 36 5.24 0.48 6.19
C GLY A 36 6.47 -0.31 5.75
N GLY A 37 6.27 -1.42 5.05
CA GLY A 37 7.38 -2.34 4.76
C GLY A 37 7.86 -3.08 6.01
N GLY A 38 8.99 -3.78 5.88
CA GLY A 38 9.48 -4.76 6.87
C GLY A 38 10.23 -4.18 8.07
N GLY A 39 10.37 -2.85 8.20
CA GLY A 39 11.09 -2.30 9.36
C GLY A 39 11.44 -0.82 9.27
N ASN A 40 12.50 -0.40 9.97
CA ASN A 40 12.90 1.01 10.08
C ASN A 40 13.40 1.63 8.76
N GLY A 41 13.62 0.83 7.73
CA GLY A 41 13.96 1.32 6.39
C GLY A 41 12.94 2.31 5.84
N ILE A 42 11.67 2.21 6.25
CA ILE A 42 10.62 3.17 5.88
C ILE A 42 11.01 4.62 6.20
N LEU A 43 11.72 4.86 7.30
CA LEU A 43 12.11 6.21 7.71
C LEU A 43 13.09 6.84 6.72
N ALA A 44 14.04 6.03 6.21
CA ALA A 44 14.97 6.49 5.17
C ALA A 44 14.25 6.72 3.85
N ARG A 45 13.30 5.85 3.49
CA ARG A 45 12.48 6.01 2.27
C ARG A 45 11.63 7.27 2.31
N MET A 46 10.95 7.53 3.43
CA MET A 46 10.18 8.75 3.62
C MET A 46 11.05 10.01 3.54
N GLN A 47 12.25 9.99 4.17
CA GLN A 47 13.18 11.10 4.11
C GLN A 47 13.66 11.37 2.69
N GLN A 48 14.05 10.33 1.95
CA GLN A 48 14.50 10.42 0.55
C GLN A 48 13.39 10.94 -0.38
N SER A 49 12.14 10.55 -0.12
CA SER A 49 10.97 11.02 -0.88
C SER A 49 10.42 12.36 -0.40
N GLY A 50 11.03 12.99 0.62
CA GLY A 50 10.59 14.28 1.13
C GLY A 50 9.24 14.26 1.84
N ILE A 51 8.82 13.12 2.39
CA ILE A 51 7.56 12.99 3.13
C ILE A 51 7.77 13.41 4.58
N PRO A 52 7.22 14.55 5.04
CA PRO A 52 7.31 14.97 6.43
C PRO A 52 6.35 14.17 7.29
N LEU A 53 6.80 13.75 8.48
CA LEU A 53 5.92 13.07 9.46
C LEU A 53 4.67 13.89 9.80
N ALA A 54 4.80 15.20 9.85
CA ALA A 54 3.69 16.11 10.15
C ALA A 54 2.60 16.17 9.07
N GLY A 55 2.86 15.60 7.90
CA GLY A 55 1.86 15.50 6.82
C GLY A 55 1.12 14.16 6.78
N ILE A 56 1.48 13.19 7.62
CA ILE A 56 0.83 11.88 7.67
C ILE A 56 -0.15 11.87 8.83
N HIS A 57 -1.44 11.89 8.52
CA HIS A 57 -2.51 11.79 9.52
C HIS A 57 -3.28 10.48 9.44
N GLU A 58 -3.17 9.77 8.33
CA GLU A 58 -3.82 8.49 8.11
C GLU A 58 -2.81 7.46 7.56
N ILE A 59 -2.86 6.26 8.15
CA ILE A 59 -2.15 5.06 7.69
C ILE A 59 -3.20 3.98 7.43
N PHE A 60 -3.09 3.26 6.33
CA PHE A 60 -3.87 2.06 6.06
C PHE A 60 -2.96 0.84 6.17
N LEU A 61 -3.25 -0.04 7.12
CA LEU A 61 -2.61 -1.34 7.23
C LEU A 61 -3.47 -2.36 6.47
N THR A 62 -2.94 -2.87 5.36
CA THR A 62 -3.64 -3.87 4.55
C THR A 62 -3.80 -5.18 5.30
N HIS A 63 -2.71 -5.68 5.91
CA HIS A 63 -2.67 -6.92 6.67
C HIS A 63 -1.43 -7.00 7.59
N THR A 64 -1.28 -8.14 8.28
CA THR A 64 -0.31 -8.29 9.39
C THR A 64 1.00 -8.98 9.03
N HIS A 65 1.28 -9.26 7.75
CA HIS A 65 2.57 -9.83 7.39
C HIS A 65 3.72 -8.88 7.73
N THR A 66 4.88 -9.47 8.02
CA THR A 66 6.04 -8.75 8.57
C THR A 66 6.59 -7.68 7.64
N ASP A 67 6.46 -7.89 6.34
CA ASP A 67 6.90 -6.98 5.28
C ASP A 67 5.92 -5.80 5.02
N HIS A 68 4.81 -5.73 5.77
CA HIS A 68 3.84 -4.64 5.75
C HIS A 68 3.74 -3.91 7.09
N ILE A 69 3.67 -4.66 8.21
CA ILE A 69 3.32 -4.11 9.51
C ILE A 69 4.50 -3.45 10.26
N PHE A 70 5.73 -3.99 10.15
CA PHE A 70 6.82 -3.54 11.04
C PHE A 70 7.30 -2.13 10.77
N GLY A 71 7.23 -1.67 9.53
CA GLY A 71 7.52 -0.26 9.24
C GLY A 71 6.50 0.69 9.85
N VAL A 72 5.22 0.28 9.93
CA VAL A 72 4.16 1.09 10.58
C VAL A 72 4.47 1.31 12.06
N VAL A 73 5.01 0.31 12.78
CA VAL A 73 5.47 0.47 14.17
C VAL A 73 6.49 1.61 14.32
N TRP A 74 7.41 1.71 13.34
CA TRP A 74 8.41 2.79 13.33
C TRP A 74 7.80 4.15 13.02
N VAL A 75 6.86 4.23 12.09
CA VAL A 75 6.16 5.49 11.78
C VAL A 75 5.35 5.98 12.99
N VAL A 76 4.57 5.09 13.62
CA VAL A 76 3.83 5.38 14.86
C VAL A 76 4.76 5.91 15.96
N ARG A 77 5.91 5.23 16.17
CA ARG A 77 6.93 5.68 17.14
C ARG A 77 7.41 7.10 16.86
N MET A 78 7.75 7.39 15.59
CA MET A 78 8.32 8.70 15.22
C MET A 78 7.29 9.82 15.28
N ILE A 79 6.04 9.55 14.90
CA ILE A 79 4.95 10.50 15.02
C ILE A 79 4.67 10.81 16.50
N ALA A 80 4.57 9.80 17.37
CA ALA A 80 4.40 10.03 18.81
C ALA A 80 5.57 10.83 19.43
N GLN A 81 6.80 10.59 18.98
CA GLN A 81 7.94 11.41 19.41
C GLN A 81 7.83 12.86 18.93
N SER A 82 7.31 13.06 17.72
CA SER A 82 7.04 14.41 17.19
C SER A 82 5.90 15.12 17.94
N MET A 83 4.86 14.38 18.36
CA MET A 83 3.80 14.89 19.25
C MET A 83 4.40 15.34 20.60
N ASN A 84 5.22 14.49 21.24
CA ASN A 84 5.91 14.84 22.50
C ASN A 84 6.82 16.07 22.38
N ALA A 85 7.37 16.33 21.19
CA ALA A 85 8.22 17.47 20.90
C ALA A 85 7.43 18.73 20.45
N GLY A 86 6.11 18.68 20.39
CA GLY A 86 5.26 19.76 19.88
C GLY A 86 5.44 20.06 18.38
N LYS A 87 5.92 19.07 17.61
CA LYS A 87 6.19 19.18 16.17
C LYS A 87 5.18 18.46 15.29
N TYR A 88 4.15 17.89 15.89
CA TYR A 88 3.05 17.23 15.19
C TYR A 88 1.74 17.73 15.82
N ALA A 89 0.82 18.21 14.98
CA ALA A 89 -0.49 18.68 15.38
C ALA A 89 -1.58 17.76 14.81
N GLY A 90 -2.64 17.54 15.59
CA GLY A 90 -3.76 16.71 15.17
C GLY A 90 -3.62 15.24 15.61
N VAL A 91 -4.40 14.38 14.99
CA VAL A 91 -4.56 12.97 15.34
C VAL A 91 -3.97 12.11 14.22
N LEU A 92 -3.26 11.04 14.59
CA LEU A 92 -2.92 9.96 13.68
C LEU A 92 -4.00 8.88 13.75
N ARG A 93 -4.57 8.49 12.63
CA ARG A 93 -5.45 7.32 12.51
C ARG A 93 -4.76 6.20 11.76
N VAL A 94 -4.78 5.01 12.33
CA VAL A 94 -4.32 3.79 11.66
C VAL A 94 -5.54 2.95 11.36
N TYR A 95 -5.88 2.86 10.10
CA TYR A 95 -6.99 2.06 9.57
C TYR A 95 -6.53 0.64 9.21
N GLY A 96 -7.43 -0.30 9.24
CA GLY A 96 -7.25 -1.68 8.82
C GLY A 96 -8.41 -2.54 9.32
N HIS A 97 -8.46 -3.82 8.97
CA HIS A 97 -9.45 -4.72 9.55
C HIS A 97 -9.21 -4.92 11.07
N ALA A 98 -10.24 -5.29 11.82
CA ALA A 98 -10.20 -5.29 13.29
C ALA A 98 -9.01 -6.07 13.88
N GLU A 99 -8.74 -7.28 13.39
CA GLU A 99 -7.60 -8.08 13.83
C GLU A 99 -6.26 -7.40 13.50
N GLY A 100 -6.14 -6.82 12.30
CA GLY A 100 -4.91 -6.15 11.85
C GLY A 100 -4.50 -4.99 12.76
N VAL A 101 -5.45 -4.08 13.05
CA VAL A 101 -5.18 -2.93 13.92
C VAL A 101 -4.92 -3.36 15.37
N GLN A 102 -5.60 -4.41 15.84
CA GLN A 102 -5.38 -4.97 17.18
C GLN A 102 -3.98 -5.58 17.31
N VAL A 103 -3.52 -6.34 16.32
CA VAL A 103 -2.16 -6.92 16.28
C VAL A 103 -1.12 -5.80 16.29
N LEU A 104 -1.27 -4.77 15.42
CA LEU A 104 -0.36 -3.64 15.38
C LEU A 104 -0.30 -2.91 16.72
N GLU A 105 -1.45 -2.59 17.32
CA GLU A 105 -1.50 -1.94 18.64
C GLU A 105 -0.79 -2.78 19.70
N SER A 106 -1.00 -4.10 19.71
CA SER A 106 -0.37 -5.03 20.65
C SER A 106 1.16 -5.04 20.49
N ILE A 107 1.66 -5.09 19.26
CA ILE A 107 3.10 -4.99 18.97
C ILE A 107 3.65 -3.65 19.47
N CYS A 108 2.96 -2.54 19.15
CA CYS A 108 3.37 -1.21 19.62
C CYS A 108 3.40 -1.11 21.14
N ARG A 109 2.38 -1.63 21.85
CA ARG A 109 2.34 -1.62 23.31
C ARG A 109 3.45 -2.48 23.94
N ALA A 110 3.78 -3.61 23.32
CA ALA A 110 4.81 -4.52 23.81
C ALA A 110 6.23 -4.00 23.57
N THR A 111 6.45 -3.16 22.54
CA THR A 111 7.81 -2.81 22.08
C THR A 111 8.16 -1.33 22.25
N LEU A 112 7.18 -0.43 22.37
CA LEU A 112 7.41 1.00 22.42
C LEU A 112 7.40 1.53 23.86
N PRO A 113 8.20 2.60 24.15
CA PRO A 113 8.24 3.20 25.48
C PRO A 113 6.90 3.79 25.92
N GLY A 114 6.61 3.81 27.22
CA GLY A 114 5.37 4.33 27.78
C GLY A 114 5.00 5.75 27.35
N LYS A 115 5.99 6.64 27.13
CA LYS A 115 5.76 7.99 26.60
C LYS A 115 5.22 8.04 25.17
N VAL A 116 5.38 6.94 24.41
CA VAL A 116 4.80 6.78 23.06
C VAL A 116 3.39 6.20 23.18
N THR A 117 3.25 5.12 23.97
CA THR A 117 1.96 4.43 24.10
C THR A 117 0.93 5.24 24.91
N ALA A 118 1.36 6.31 25.61
CA ALA A 118 0.47 7.25 26.26
C ALA A 118 -0.46 8.02 25.28
N HIS A 119 -0.09 8.12 24.02
CA HIS A 119 -0.92 8.73 22.96
C HIS A 119 -2.02 7.81 22.43
N PHE A 120 -1.95 6.49 22.74
CA PHE A 120 -2.88 5.51 22.19
C PHE A 120 -4.29 5.65 22.77
N GLY A 121 -5.27 5.82 21.90
CA GLY A 121 -6.66 6.12 22.27
C GLY A 121 -6.93 7.62 22.49
N LEU A 122 -5.94 8.48 22.36
CA LEU A 122 -6.05 9.94 22.46
C LEU A 122 -5.69 10.59 21.11
N ASP A 123 -4.40 10.70 20.84
CA ASP A 123 -3.85 11.35 19.63
C ASP A 123 -3.46 10.34 18.56
N ILE A 124 -3.32 9.05 18.92
CA ILE A 124 -3.07 7.94 18.00
C ILE A 124 -4.21 6.93 18.16
N LEU A 125 -5.00 6.77 17.10
CA LEU A 125 -6.19 5.94 17.08
C LEU A 125 -5.99 4.74 16.14
N PHE A 126 -6.12 3.54 16.69
CA PHE A 126 -6.21 2.30 15.93
C PHE A 126 -7.68 2.06 15.59
N THR A 127 -8.05 2.34 14.35
CA THR A 127 -9.46 2.43 13.91
C THR A 127 -9.81 1.23 13.03
N PRO A 128 -10.55 0.24 13.54
CA PRO A 128 -10.98 -0.88 12.74
C PRO A 128 -12.01 -0.45 11.70
N LEU A 129 -11.88 -1.01 10.51
CA LEU A 129 -12.85 -0.88 9.42
C LEU A 129 -13.49 -2.23 9.14
N GLU A 130 -14.78 -2.19 8.81
CA GLU A 130 -15.53 -3.33 8.30
C GLU A 130 -15.48 -3.35 6.76
N ASP A 131 -15.83 -4.49 6.16
CA ASP A 131 -16.01 -4.62 4.71
C ASP A 131 -17.09 -3.65 4.21
N GLY A 132 -16.76 -2.81 3.23
CA GLY A 132 -17.63 -1.75 2.73
C GLY A 132 -17.65 -0.47 3.57
N ALA A 133 -16.82 -0.35 4.60
CA ALA A 133 -16.77 0.85 5.43
C ALA A 133 -16.15 2.04 4.69
N ALA A 134 -16.82 3.19 4.77
CA ALA A 134 -16.26 4.46 4.31
C ALA A 134 -15.23 5.00 5.32
N PHE A 135 -14.19 5.64 4.81
CA PHE A 135 -13.21 6.37 5.62
C PHE A 135 -12.73 7.62 4.88
N GLU A 136 -12.00 8.47 5.57
CA GLU A 136 -11.37 9.66 4.97
C GLU A 136 -9.86 9.58 5.15
N ALA A 137 -9.10 9.94 4.11
CA ALA A 137 -7.64 9.96 4.15
C ALA A 137 -7.08 11.07 3.28
N ALA A 138 -6.23 11.91 3.83
CA ALA A 138 -5.63 13.07 3.16
C ALA A 138 -6.67 13.95 2.43
N GLY A 139 -7.86 14.13 3.02
CA GLY A 139 -8.98 14.87 2.44
C GLY A 139 -9.68 14.18 1.26
N MET A 140 -9.44 12.91 1.05
CA MET A 140 -10.07 12.07 0.03
C MET A 140 -11.05 11.09 0.68
N GLN A 141 -12.15 10.78 -0.03
CA GLN A 141 -13.10 9.76 0.40
C GLN A 141 -12.60 8.38 0.03
N GLY A 142 -12.59 7.47 0.99
CA GLY A 142 -12.18 6.09 0.85
C GLY A 142 -13.29 5.09 1.14
N LEU A 143 -13.19 3.91 0.55
CA LEU A 143 -14.01 2.73 0.82
C LEU A 143 -13.08 1.54 1.06
N ALA A 144 -13.11 0.97 2.25
CA ALA A 144 -12.36 -0.25 2.57
C ALA A 144 -13.13 -1.49 2.11
N PHE A 145 -12.44 -2.53 1.69
CA PHE A 145 -13.07 -3.79 1.32
C PHE A 145 -12.16 -4.99 1.64
N ASP A 146 -12.79 -6.10 2.01
CA ASP A 146 -12.12 -7.37 2.24
C ASP A 146 -11.75 -7.99 0.88
N ILE A 147 -10.47 -8.25 0.63
CA ILE A 147 -10.03 -8.83 -0.65
C ILE A 147 -10.35 -10.33 -0.77
N GLY A 148 -10.81 -10.97 0.32
CA GLY A 148 -11.10 -12.40 0.34
C GLY A 148 -9.85 -13.28 0.40
N SER A 149 -8.80 -12.79 1.05
CA SER A 149 -7.55 -13.53 1.25
C SER A 149 -7.78 -14.89 1.92
N THR A 150 -7.03 -15.90 1.49
CA THR A 150 -7.05 -17.25 2.03
C THR A 150 -5.91 -17.55 3.01
N LYS A 151 -4.96 -16.62 3.18
CA LYS A 151 -3.84 -16.74 4.11
C LYS A 151 -4.09 -15.98 5.42
N ALA A 152 -3.98 -14.66 5.33
CA ALA A 152 -4.24 -13.75 6.43
C ALA A 152 -5.30 -12.76 5.97
N ARG A 153 -6.27 -12.43 6.82
CA ARG A 153 -7.29 -11.44 6.46
C ARG A 153 -6.61 -10.17 5.97
N GLN A 154 -7.04 -9.69 4.80
CA GLN A 154 -6.45 -8.55 4.14
C GLN A 154 -7.53 -7.65 3.58
N PHE A 155 -7.34 -6.33 3.72
CA PHE A 155 -8.20 -5.32 3.15
C PHE A 155 -7.48 -4.55 2.05
N GLY A 156 -8.23 -4.29 0.98
CA GLY A 156 -7.92 -3.27 -0.01
C GLY A 156 -8.75 -2.02 0.23
N TYR A 157 -8.60 -1.04 -0.63
CA TYR A 157 -9.41 0.16 -0.59
C TYR A 157 -9.58 0.81 -1.97
N ALA A 158 -10.65 1.60 -2.11
CA ALA A 158 -10.84 2.53 -3.19
C ALA A 158 -10.76 3.96 -2.65
N LEU A 159 -10.13 4.88 -3.39
CA LEU A 159 -10.12 6.33 -3.10
C LEU A 159 -10.74 7.09 -4.26
N VAL A 160 -11.48 8.15 -3.94
CA VAL A 160 -11.87 9.17 -4.90
C VAL A 160 -10.84 10.29 -4.84
N LEU A 161 -10.06 10.44 -5.92
CA LEU A 161 -9.01 11.44 -6.04
C LEU A 161 -9.60 12.85 -6.18
N PRO A 162 -8.82 13.93 -5.97
CA PRO A 162 -9.32 15.29 -6.00
C PRO A 162 -9.95 15.74 -7.32
N ASP A 163 -9.61 15.12 -8.41
CA ASP A 163 -10.18 15.35 -9.75
C ASP A 163 -11.38 14.45 -10.08
N GLY A 164 -11.80 13.60 -9.13
CA GLY A 164 -12.90 12.66 -9.29
C GLY A 164 -12.51 11.31 -9.88
N GLN A 165 -11.25 11.10 -10.23
CA GLN A 165 -10.76 9.77 -10.64
C GLN A 165 -10.81 8.79 -9.47
N ARG A 166 -10.93 7.50 -9.78
CA ARG A 166 -11.00 6.44 -8.79
C ARG A 166 -9.74 5.57 -8.82
N LEU A 167 -9.03 5.52 -7.69
CA LEU A 167 -7.89 4.66 -7.45
C LEU A 167 -8.35 3.45 -6.61
N VAL A 168 -8.00 2.24 -7.04
CA VAL A 168 -8.28 1.00 -6.30
C VAL A 168 -6.99 0.26 -6.02
N CYS A 169 -6.73 -0.04 -4.73
CA CYS A 169 -5.62 -0.85 -4.25
C CYS A 169 -6.16 -2.25 -3.87
N LEU A 170 -5.67 -3.28 -4.55
CA LEU A 170 -6.12 -4.66 -4.36
C LEU A 170 -5.34 -5.43 -3.28
N GLY A 171 -4.33 -4.82 -2.65
CA GLY A 171 -3.46 -5.52 -1.72
C GLY A 171 -2.37 -6.33 -2.44
N ASP A 172 -1.88 -7.41 -1.80
CA ASP A 172 -0.76 -8.22 -2.28
C ASP A 172 -1.09 -9.69 -2.56
N GLU A 173 -2.37 -9.98 -2.79
CA GLU A 173 -2.87 -11.29 -3.23
C GLU A 173 -3.65 -11.18 -4.54
N PRO A 174 -3.87 -12.32 -5.25
CA PRO A 174 -4.65 -12.34 -6.47
C PRO A 174 -6.06 -11.77 -6.27
N TYR A 175 -6.52 -11.06 -7.28
CA TYR A 175 -7.87 -10.50 -7.31
C TYR A 175 -8.96 -11.55 -7.05
N ASN A 176 -9.99 -11.14 -6.30
CA ASN A 176 -11.19 -11.93 -6.04
C ASN A 176 -12.40 -11.24 -6.68
N GLU A 177 -13.19 -12.00 -7.46
CA GLU A 177 -14.35 -11.50 -8.20
C GLU A 177 -15.44 -10.85 -7.32
N ARG A 178 -15.47 -11.14 -6.02
CA ARG A 178 -16.37 -10.46 -5.05
C ARG A 178 -16.20 -8.94 -5.05
N ASN A 179 -15.02 -8.46 -5.45
CA ASN A 179 -14.67 -7.04 -5.47
C ASN A 179 -14.85 -6.40 -6.86
N GLU A 180 -15.49 -7.10 -7.80
CA GLU A 180 -15.66 -6.63 -9.18
C GLU A 180 -16.36 -5.26 -9.24
N SER A 181 -17.43 -5.07 -8.48
CA SER A 181 -18.20 -3.81 -8.46
C SER A 181 -17.36 -2.61 -8.00
N ILE A 182 -16.32 -2.86 -7.18
CA ILE A 182 -15.40 -1.82 -6.69
C ILE A 182 -14.30 -1.55 -7.72
N ALA A 183 -13.72 -2.61 -8.30
CA ALA A 183 -12.55 -2.50 -9.17
C ALA A 183 -12.89 -2.17 -10.63
N ARG A 184 -14.05 -2.60 -11.13
CA ARG A 184 -14.45 -2.41 -12.53
C ARG A 184 -14.48 -0.93 -12.93
N GLY A 185 -13.79 -0.62 -14.03
CA GLY A 185 -13.71 0.73 -14.59
C GLY A 185 -12.98 1.74 -13.70
N ALA A 186 -12.11 1.29 -12.80
CA ALA A 186 -11.24 2.19 -12.04
C ALA A 186 -10.31 2.97 -12.98
N ASP A 187 -9.98 4.22 -12.62
CA ASP A 187 -9.01 5.00 -13.37
C ASP A 187 -7.59 4.50 -13.10
N TRP A 188 -7.33 4.12 -11.85
CA TRP A 188 -6.07 3.55 -11.39
C TRP A 188 -6.30 2.23 -10.64
N LEU A 189 -5.67 1.16 -11.13
CA LEU A 189 -5.63 -0.14 -10.44
C LEU A 189 -4.21 -0.40 -9.95
N LEU A 190 -4.05 -0.51 -8.64
CA LEU A 190 -2.81 -0.91 -7.99
C LEU A 190 -2.90 -2.40 -7.68
N CYS A 191 -2.04 -3.21 -8.28
CA CYS A 191 -2.11 -4.66 -8.25
C CYS A 191 -0.72 -5.28 -8.03
N GLU A 192 -0.67 -6.36 -7.28
CA GLU A 192 0.56 -7.12 -7.13
C GLU A 192 0.92 -7.85 -8.43
N ALA A 193 2.23 -8.06 -8.65
CA ALA A 193 2.76 -8.89 -9.72
C ALA A 193 4.08 -9.51 -9.25
N PHE A 194 4.01 -10.68 -8.63
CA PHE A 194 5.13 -11.29 -7.95
C PHE A 194 6.33 -11.54 -8.87
N CYS A 195 6.09 -12.05 -10.08
CA CYS A 195 7.11 -12.32 -11.09
C CYS A 195 6.51 -12.30 -12.51
N LEU A 196 7.36 -12.47 -13.51
CA LEU A 196 6.93 -12.77 -14.88
C LEU A 196 6.36 -14.19 -14.98
N LEU A 197 5.44 -14.44 -15.89
CA LEU A 197 4.89 -15.78 -16.16
C LEU A 197 5.98 -16.78 -16.55
N ALA A 198 6.97 -16.34 -17.33
CA ALA A 198 8.11 -17.18 -17.71
C ALA A 198 8.95 -17.66 -16.52
N ASP A 199 8.93 -16.92 -15.41
CA ASP A 199 9.65 -17.23 -14.18
C ASP A 199 8.77 -17.93 -13.13
N ALA A 200 7.52 -18.25 -13.46
CA ALA A 200 6.56 -18.81 -12.51
C ALA A 200 7.01 -20.16 -11.92
N GLU A 201 7.70 -20.99 -12.70
CA GLU A 201 8.27 -22.26 -12.18
C GLU A 201 9.36 -22.03 -11.14
N ARG A 202 10.15 -20.96 -11.29
CA ARG A 202 11.23 -20.60 -10.37
C ARG A 202 10.70 -20.00 -9.07
N PHE A 203 9.78 -19.04 -9.17
CA PHE A 203 9.32 -18.25 -8.04
C PHE A 203 8.07 -18.80 -7.37
N LYS A 204 7.34 -19.70 -8.05
CA LYS A 204 6.13 -20.37 -7.53
C LYS A 204 5.05 -19.38 -7.02
N PRO A 205 4.66 -18.36 -7.83
CA PRO A 205 3.71 -17.35 -7.37
C PRO A 205 2.38 -17.98 -6.94
N TYR A 206 1.82 -18.89 -7.71
CA TYR A 206 0.51 -19.49 -7.43
C TYR A 206 0.50 -20.35 -6.16
N GLU A 207 1.60 -21.07 -5.87
CA GLU A 207 1.74 -21.83 -4.61
C GLU A 207 1.84 -20.89 -3.40
N LYS A 208 2.31 -19.66 -3.61
CA LYS A 208 2.42 -18.60 -2.60
C LYS A 208 1.21 -17.67 -2.55
N HIS A 209 0.15 -17.97 -3.31
CA HIS A 209 -1.04 -17.14 -3.47
C HIS A 209 -0.72 -15.73 -3.98
N HIS A 210 0.07 -15.65 -5.03
CA HIS A 210 0.38 -14.44 -5.78
C HIS A 210 0.10 -14.63 -7.27
N SER A 211 0.10 -13.54 -8.03
CA SER A 211 -0.09 -13.53 -9.47
C SER A 211 1.19 -13.11 -10.22
N THR A 212 1.14 -13.17 -11.55
CA THR A 212 2.21 -12.72 -12.43
C THR A 212 1.84 -11.39 -13.09
N ALA A 213 2.80 -10.73 -13.74
CA ALA A 213 2.52 -9.55 -14.55
C ALA A 213 1.53 -9.84 -15.69
N HIS A 214 1.56 -11.06 -16.24
CA HIS A 214 0.59 -11.58 -17.21
C HIS A 214 -0.84 -11.57 -16.63
N ASP A 215 -1.02 -12.12 -15.44
CA ASP A 215 -2.32 -12.20 -14.78
C ASP A 215 -2.87 -10.80 -14.47
N ALA A 216 -2.01 -9.91 -13.98
CA ALA A 216 -2.37 -8.52 -13.70
C ALA A 216 -2.81 -7.76 -14.97
N GLY A 217 -2.13 -7.98 -16.10
CA GLY A 217 -2.52 -7.42 -17.40
C GLY A 217 -3.90 -7.93 -17.87
N ARG A 218 -4.16 -9.23 -17.75
CA ARG A 218 -5.46 -9.83 -18.07
C ARG A 218 -6.57 -9.30 -17.15
N LEU A 219 -6.29 -9.18 -15.87
CA LEU A 219 -7.20 -8.62 -14.89
C LEU A 219 -7.59 -7.17 -15.27
N ALA A 220 -6.58 -6.33 -15.52
CA ALA A 220 -6.80 -4.94 -15.90
C ALA A 220 -7.67 -4.78 -17.15
N ALA A 221 -7.43 -5.62 -18.17
CA ALA A 221 -8.24 -5.66 -19.37
C ALA A 221 -9.69 -6.10 -19.08
N GLY A 222 -9.87 -7.18 -18.30
CA GLY A 222 -11.19 -7.70 -17.93
C GLY A 222 -12.03 -6.73 -17.09
N LEU A 223 -11.38 -5.95 -16.22
CA LEU A 223 -12.02 -4.92 -15.42
C LEU A 223 -12.24 -3.61 -16.17
N GLY A 224 -11.61 -3.42 -17.32
CA GLY A 224 -11.73 -2.19 -18.11
C GLY A 224 -11.17 -0.95 -17.42
N VAL A 225 -10.07 -1.11 -16.66
CA VAL A 225 -9.40 0.01 -16.01
C VAL A 225 -8.61 0.86 -16.99
N LYS A 226 -8.15 2.06 -16.61
CA LYS A 226 -7.39 2.93 -17.52
C LYS A 226 -5.89 2.79 -17.31
N ASN A 227 -5.42 2.75 -16.07
CA ASN A 227 -4.02 2.66 -15.69
C ASN A 227 -3.82 1.50 -14.71
N LEU A 228 -2.78 0.71 -14.95
CA LEU A 228 -2.35 -0.41 -14.12
C LEU A 228 -0.98 -0.09 -13.51
N LEU A 229 -0.86 -0.11 -12.19
CA LEU A 229 0.39 0.03 -11.49
C LEU A 229 0.74 -1.28 -10.79
N LEU A 230 1.91 -1.85 -11.10
CA LEU A 230 2.40 -3.11 -10.57
C LEU A 230 3.39 -2.90 -9.44
N TYR A 231 3.25 -3.66 -8.38
CA TYR A 231 4.16 -3.69 -7.23
C TYR A 231 4.27 -5.11 -6.65
N HIS A 232 4.90 -5.26 -5.49
CA HIS A 232 5.09 -6.53 -4.75
C HIS A 232 5.85 -7.58 -5.57
N THR A 233 6.90 -7.11 -6.25
CA THR A 233 7.67 -7.94 -7.19
C THR A 233 8.84 -8.65 -6.50
N GLU A 234 9.40 -9.67 -7.16
CA GLU A 234 10.73 -10.19 -6.84
C GLU A 234 11.83 -9.16 -7.17
N ASP A 235 13.04 -9.35 -6.66
CA ASP A 235 14.18 -8.43 -6.83
C ASP A 235 15.38 -9.00 -7.60
N ALA A 236 15.28 -10.23 -8.11
CA ALA A 236 16.35 -10.85 -8.87
C ALA A 236 16.52 -10.20 -10.26
N THR A 237 15.46 -9.63 -10.82
CA THR A 237 15.43 -9.06 -12.17
C THR A 237 15.21 -7.53 -12.17
N LEU A 238 15.59 -6.83 -11.10
CA LEU A 238 15.35 -5.36 -10.93
C LEU A 238 15.80 -4.53 -12.14
N GLU A 239 16.93 -4.85 -12.75
CA GLU A 239 17.48 -4.08 -13.87
C GLU A 239 16.62 -4.11 -15.14
N THR A 240 15.88 -5.20 -15.33
CA THR A 240 15.00 -5.40 -16.49
C THR A 240 13.52 -5.36 -16.13
N ARG A 241 13.19 -5.36 -14.83
CA ARG A 241 11.85 -5.48 -14.27
C ARG A 241 10.86 -4.54 -14.94
N ARG A 242 11.15 -3.25 -14.97
CA ARG A 242 10.25 -2.23 -15.53
C ARG A 242 9.82 -2.57 -16.96
N ALA A 243 10.79 -2.81 -17.83
CA ALA A 243 10.50 -3.09 -19.24
C ALA A 243 9.82 -4.44 -19.44
N ALA A 244 10.28 -5.47 -18.74
CA ALA A 244 9.77 -6.83 -18.90
C ALA A 244 8.33 -6.98 -18.37
N TYR A 245 8.06 -6.49 -17.15
CA TYR A 245 6.72 -6.57 -16.56
C TYR A 245 5.72 -5.68 -17.30
N ALA A 246 6.14 -4.49 -17.73
CA ALA A 246 5.27 -3.62 -18.52
C ALA A 246 4.93 -4.27 -19.87
N ALA A 247 5.90 -4.87 -20.56
CA ALA A 247 5.68 -5.56 -21.84
C ALA A 247 4.76 -6.79 -21.67
N GLU A 248 4.94 -7.58 -20.60
CA GLU A 248 4.11 -8.76 -20.35
C GLU A 248 2.66 -8.36 -20.05
N ALA A 249 2.43 -7.40 -19.18
CA ALA A 249 1.08 -6.91 -18.88
C ALA A 249 0.42 -6.25 -20.10
N ALA A 250 1.17 -5.46 -20.88
CA ALA A 250 0.70 -4.80 -22.10
C ALA A 250 0.33 -5.78 -23.23
N SER A 251 0.78 -7.03 -23.16
CA SER A 251 0.35 -8.06 -24.14
C SER A 251 -1.15 -8.39 -24.04
N HIS A 252 -1.79 -8.03 -22.92
CA HIS A 252 -3.22 -8.24 -22.67
C HIS A 252 -4.00 -6.95 -22.39
N PHE A 253 -3.31 -5.90 -22.00
CA PHE A 253 -3.93 -4.64 -21.55
C PHE A 253 -3.45 -3.48 -22.41
N SER A 254 -4.38 -2.75 -23.02
CA SER A 254 -4.09 -1.63 -23.92
C SER A 254 -3.98 -0.27 -23.22
N GLY A 255 -4.25 -0.21 -21.92
CA GLY A 255 -4.10 1.01 -21.11
C GLY A 255 -2.65 1.25 -20.71
N THR A 256 -2.43 2.20 -19.82
CA THR A 256 -1.09 2.51 -19.30
C THR A 256 -0.65 1.49 -18.27
N VAL A 257 0.54 0.90 -18.44
CA VAL A 257 1.18 0.02 -17.45
C VAL A 257 2.37 0.73 -16.84
N LEU A 258 2.38 0.82 -15.51
CA LEU A 258 3.45 1.41 -14.72
C LEU A 258 4.07 0.36 -13.80
N VAL A 259 5.39 0.30 -13.77
CA VAL A 259 6.19 -0.56 -12.89
C VAL A 259 7.23 0.31 -12.22
N PRO A 260 6.86 1.00 -11.13
CA PRO A 260 7.74 1.98 -10.50
C PRO A 260 8.91 1.32 -9.77
N ASP A 261 9.96 2.09 -9.58
CA ASP A 261 11.05 1.79 -8.67
C ASP A 261 10.83 2.44 -7.29
N ASP A 262 11.60 1.99 -6.28
CA ASP A 262 11.56 2.62 -4.96
C ASP A 262 11.92 4.10 -5.05
N GLY A 263 11.11 4.96 -4.44
CA GLY A 263 11.25 6.41 -4.43
C GLY A 263 10.63 7.12 -5.64
N GLU A 264 10.06 6.39 -6.58
CA GLU A 264 9.43 6.99 -7.78
C GLU A 264 8.10 7.66 -7.42
N ILE A 265 7.83 8.77 -8.11
CA ILE A 265 6.58 9.54 -7.97
C ILE A 265 5.79 9.39 -9.25
N VAL A 266 4.53 8.99 -9.11
CA VAL A 266 3.56 8.85 -10.20
C VAL A 266 2.49 9.92 -10.03
N ASP A 267 2.32 10.78 -11.01
CA ASP A 267 1.24 11.77 -11.03
C ASP A 267 -0.10 11.06 -11.29
N LEU A 268 -1.07 11.31 -10.41
CA LEU A 268 -2.40 10.66 -10.47
C LEU A 268 -3.47 11.57 -11.09
N CYS A 269 -3.29 12.90 -10.92
CA CYS A 269 -4.24 13.92 -11.38
C CYS A 269 -3.56 14.99 -12.24
#